data_f07cd689c992ebbdb0166dca7f0cf619
#
_entry.id   f07cd689c992ebbdb0166dca7f0cf619
#
_cell.length_a   1.000
_cell.length_b   1.000
_cell.length_c   1.000
_cell.angle_alpha   90.00
_cell.angle_beta   90.00
_cell.angle_gamma   90.00
#
_symmetry.space_group_name_H-M   'P 1'
#
loop_
_entity.id
_entity.type
_entity.pdbx_description
1 polymer ?
#
loop_
_entity_poly.entity_id
_entity_poly.type
_entity_poly.pdbx_seq_one_letter_code
_entity_poly.pdbx_strand_id
1 'polypeptide(L)'
;MKREDGKILKPIQPPPKGPREANFYVEINRSNHPIDGLIRNHIPKFHGLEQVGFTNGIVVTEDFLVLDDITEGFELPTVMDIKVGKQTWGPDATEAKKVGEASKYVGTKGPYGFRLVFDRQNFMPSLDLSINYISFICFFSSKF
;
A
#
# COMPACT_ATOMS: atom_id res chain seq x y z
N MET A 1 -4.50 -8.37 -7.21
CA MET A 1 -4.64 -9.15 -8.46
C MET A 1 -4.42 -8.19 -9.62
N LYS A 2 -3.49 -8.48 -10.54
CA LYS A 2 -3.23 -7.61 -11.70
C LYS A 2 -4.24 -7.90 -12.81
N ARG A 3 -4.70 -6.85 -13.52
CA ARG A 3 -5.62 -6.91 -14.66
C ARG A 3 -4.88 -6.54 -15.94
N GLU A 4 -5.41 -6.96 -17.09
CA GLU A 4 -4.87 -6.63 -18.42
C GLU A 4 -5.07 -5.17 -18.81
N ASP A 5 -5.99 -4.47 -18.14
CA ASP A 5 -6.32 -3.06 -18.39
C ASP A 5 -5.43 -2.07 -17.61
N GLY A 6 -4.27 -2.50 -17.12
CA GLY A 6 -3.35 -1.65 -16.37
C GLY A 6 -3.79 -1.31 -14.96
N LYS A 7 -4.71 -2.11 -14.40
CA LYS A 7 -5.22 -1.91 -13.04
C LYS A 7 -4.88 -3.08 -12.14
N ILE A 8 -4.92 -2.83 -10.84
CA ILE A 8 -4.83 -3.85 -9.80
C ILE A 8 -6.12 -3.88 -8.98
N LEU A 9 -6.53 -5.08 -8.62
CA LEU A 9 -7.56 -5.33 -7.62
C LEU A 9 -6.88 -5.59 -6.28
N LYS A 10 -7.07 -4.68 -5.34
CA LYS A 10 -6.57 -4.82 -3.97
C LYS A 10 -7.73 -5.26 -3.05
N PRO A 11 -7.65 -6.44 -2.42
CA PRO A 11 -8.72 -6.90 -1.55
C PRO A 11 -8.88 -5.95 -0.36
N ILE A 12 -10.12 -5.66 -0.01
CA ILE A 12 -10.45 -4.83 1.15
C ILE A 12 -10.21 -5.64 2.41
N GLN A 13 -9.32 -5.17 3.27
CA GLN A 13 -9.01 -5.83 4.53
C GLN A 13 -10.23 -5.82 5.48
N PRO A 14 -10.30 -6.77 6.43
CA PRO A 14 -11.33 -6.75 7.47
C PRO A 14 -11.35 -5.44 8.27
N PRO A 15 -12.52 -5.05 8.81
CA PRO A 15 -12.61 -3.89 9.69
C PRO A 15 -11.61 -3.94 10.85
N PRO A 16 -11.14 -2.78 11.31
CA PRO A 16 -11.46 -1.42 10.86
C PRO A 16 -10.61 -0.92 9.69
N LYS A 17 -9.63 -1.66 9.20
CA LYS A 17 -8.63 -1.18 8.25
C LYS A 17 -9.17 -1.00 6.83
N GLY A 18 -9.83 -2.02 6.30
CA GLY A 18 -10.35 -2.00 4.94
C GLY A 18 -11.35 -0.87 4.71
N PRO A 19 -12.38 -0.71 5.56
CA PRO A 19 -13.30 0.42 5.45
C PRO A 19 -12.61 1.79 5.54
N ARG A 20 -11.60 1.95 6.41
CA ARG A 20 -10.83 3.20 6.50
C ARG A 20 -10.08 3.50 5.21
N GLU A 21 -9.44 2.48 4.63
CA GLU A 21 -8.71 2.63 3.36
C GLU A 21 -9.67 2.95 2.20
N ALA A 22 -10.78 2.24 2.10
CA ALA A 22 -11.78 2.49 1.08
C ALA A 22 -12.35 3.91 1.18
N ASN A 23 -12.72 4.35 2.39
CA ASN A 23 -13.20 5.70 2.64
C ASN A 23 -12.17 6.76 2.29
N PHE A 24 -10.89 6.54 2.60
CA PHE A 24 -9.82 7.46 2.22
C PHE A 24 -9.82 7.72 0.71
N TYR A 25 -9.86 6.67 -0.11
CA TYR A 25 -9.89 6.83 -1.57
C TYR A 25 -11.16 7.52 -2.07
N VAL A 26 -12.30 7.18 -1.49
CA VAL A 26 -13.59 7.80 -1.84
C VAL A 26 -13.59 9.29 -1.51
N GLU A 27 -13.18 9.66 -0.29
CA GLU A 27 -13.17 11.04 0.18
C GLU A 27 -12.15 11.88 -0.59
N ILE A 28 -10.92 11.38 -0.78
CA ILE A 28 -9.88 12.13 -1.48
C ILE A 28 -10.25 12.39 -2.95
N ASN A 29 -10.99 11.48 -3.58
CA ASN A 29 -11.49 11.67 -4.95
C ASN A 29 -12.62 12.69 -5.05
N ARG A 30 -13.43 12.83 -4.00
CA ARG A 30 -14.55 13.77 -3.96
C ARG A 30 -14.16 15.16 -3.53
N SER A 31 -13.06 15.28 -2.79
CA SER A 31 -12.61 16.53 -2.21
C SER A 31 -12.12 17.52 -3.27
N ASN A 32 -12.53 18.78 -3.10
CA ASN A 32 -12.00 19.91 -3.86
C ASN A 32 -10.94 20.71 -3.07
N HIS A 33 -10.52 20.21 -1.91
CA HIS A 33 -9.51 20.87 -1.12
C HIS A 33 -8.14 20.83 -1.81
N PRO A 34 -7.37 21.93 -1.86
CA PRO A 34 -6.08 21.98 -2.57
C PRO A 34 -5.07 20.92 -2.11
N ILE A 35 -5.02 20.65 -0.81
CA ILE A 35 -4.12 19.62 -0.23
C ILE A 35 -4.48 18.22 -0.76
N ASP A 36 -5.77 17.90 -0.87
CA ASP A 36 -6.23 16.62 -1.38
C ASP A 36 -5.90 16.47 -2.87
N GLY A 37 -5.89 17.58 -3.61
CA GLY A 37 -5.37 17.62 -4.98
C GLY A 37 -3.90 17.25 -5.06
N LEU A 38 -3.08 17.74 -4.14
CA LEU A 38 -1.66 17.35 -4.06
C LEU A 38 -1.51 15.86 -3.72
N ILE A 39 -2.27 15.36 -2.76
CA ILE A 39 -2.22 13.94 -2.36
C ILE A 39 -2.59 13.04 -3.53
N ARG A 40 -3.63 13.39 -4.31
CA ARG A 40 -4.06 12.61 -5.48
C ARG A 40 -2.94 12.38 -6.50
N ASN A 41 -2.01 13.32 -6.63
CA ASN A 41 -0.86 13.19 -7.54
C ASN A 41 0.21 12.20 -7.05
N HIS A 42 0.12 11.76 -5.80
CA HIS A 42 1.13 10.88 -5.16
C HIS A 42 0.57 9.53 -4.73
N ILE A 43 -0.68 9.23 -5.10
CA ILE A 43 -1.31 7.93 -4.84
C ILE A 43 -1.77 7.30 -6.16
N PRO A 44 -1.92 5.97 -6.22
CA PRO A 44 -2.52 5.32 -7.38
C PRO A 44 -3.92 5.88 -7.63
N LYS A 45 -4.25 6.11 -8.89
CA LYS A 45 -5.60 6.56 -9.25
C LYS A 45 -6.62 5.51 -8.83
N PHE A 46 -7.66 5.97 -8.16
CA PHE A 46 -8.76 5.13 -7.71
C PHE A 46 -9.90 5.13 -8.72
N HIS A 47 -10.32 3.94 -9.13
CA HIS A 47 -11.38 3.72 -10.13
C HIS A 47 -12.70 3.24 -9.53
N GLY A 48 -12.74 3.07 -8.22
CA GLY A 48 -13.94 2.64 -7.50
C GLY A 48 -13.76 1.33 -6.75
N LEU A 49 -14.88 0.80 -6.30
CA LEU A 49 -14.97 -0.50 -5.64
C LEU A 49 -15.57 -1.51 -6.62
N GLU A 50 -15.07 -2.73 -6.58
CA GLU A 50 -15.57 -3.83 -7.40
C GLU A 50 -15.74 -5.07 -6.54
N GLN A 51 -16.85 -5.78 -6.74
CA GLN A 51 -17.09 -7.05 -6.08
C GLN A 51 -16.78 -8.19 -7.05
N VAL A 52 -15.89 -9.09 -6.62
CA VAL A 52 -15.47 -10.25 -7.43
C VAL A 52 -15.97 -11.53 -6.79
N GLY A 53 -16.66 -12.35 -7.59
CA GLY A 53 -17.11 -13.67 -7.18
C GLY A 53 -16.06 -14.74 -7.47
N PHE A 54 -15.76 -15.58 -6.50
CA PHE A 54 -14.92 -16.76 -6.65
C PHE A 54 -15.76 -18.02 -6.52
N THR A 55 -15.61 -18.95 -7.49
CA THR A 55 -16.34 -20.22 -7.50
C THR A 55 -15.36 -21.39 -7.29
N ASN A 56 -15.33 -21.90 -6.08
CA ASN A 56 -14.74 -23.22 -5.77
C ASN A 56 -15.82 -24.15 -5.20
N GLY A 57 -16.99 -24.22 -5.89
CA GLY A 57 -18.16 -24.95 -5.38
C GLY A 57 -19.03 -24.14 -4.42
N ILE A 58 -18.52 -23.05 -3.85
CA ILE A 58 -19.25 -22.07 -3.06
C ILE A 58 -18.95 -20.69 -3.68
N VAL A 59 -19.98 -19.90 -3.95
CA VAL A 59 -19.81 -18.53 -4.43
C VAL A 59 -19.44 -17.65 -3.23
N VAL A 60 -18.21 -17.23 -3.17
CA VAL A 60 -17.71 -16.24 -2.20
C VAL A 60 -17.46 -14.95 -2.96
N THR A 61 -18.06 -13.86 -2.50
CA THR A 61 -17.83 -12.53 -3.07
C THR A 61 -16.92 -11.75 -2.14
N GLU A 62 -15.89 -11.12 -2.71
CA GLU A 62 -14.98 -10.23 -1.99
C GLU A 62 -14.98 -8.85 -2.63
N ASP A 63 -14.87 -7.81 -1.79
CA ASP A 63 -14.79 -6.42 -2.23
C ASP A 63 -13.35 -6.02 -2.46
N PHE A 64 -13.11 -5.32 -3.55
CA PHE A 64 -11.79 -4.84 -3.97
C PHE A 64 -11.78 -3.34 -4.22
N LEU A 65 -10.64 -2.72 -3.92
CA LEU A 65 -10.28 -1.41 -4.45
C LEU A 65 -9.71 -1.62 -5.86
N VAL A 66 -10.18 -0.85 -6.82
CA VAL A 66 -9.64 -0.81 -8.19
C VAL A 66 -8.70 0.38 -8.29
N LEU A 67 -7.41 0.11 -8.48
CA LEU A 67 -6.35 1.11 -8.50
C LEU A 67 -5.52 0.97 -9.77
N ASP A 68 -4.88 2.07 -10.23
CA ASP A 68 -3.87 1.96 -11.27
C ASP A 68 -2.71 1.06 -10.80
N ASP A 69 -2.19 0.24 -11.71
CA ASP A 69 -0.94 -0.47 -11.50
C ASP A 69 0.23 0.50 -11.75
N ILE A 70 0.80 1.01 -10.67
CA ILE A 70 1.94 1.92 -10.74
C ILE A 70 3.23 1.25 -11.24
N THR A 71 3.24 -0.05 -11.42
CA THR A 71 4.34 -0.81 -12.02
C THR A 71 4.15 -1.05 -13.51
N GLU A 72 3.02 -0.60 -14.07
CA GLU A 72 2.76 -0.76 -15.50
C GLU A 72 3.79 -0.02 -16.36
N GLY A 73 4.22 -0.64 -17.43
CA GLY A 73 5.24 -0.08 -18.33
C GLY A 73 6.68 -0.32 -17.89
N PHE A 74 6.91 -0.90 -16.71
CA PHE A 74 8.25 -1.35 -16.29
C PHE A 74 8.41 -2.84 -16.56
N GLU A 75 9.49 -3.21 -17.23
CA GLU A 75 9.79 -4.61 -17.54
C GLU A 75 10.16 -5.40 -16.28
N LEU A 76 10.98 -4.81 -15.42
CA LEU A 76 11.42 -5.39 -14.13
C LEU A 76 11.31 -4.34 -13.01
N PRO A 77 10.10 -4.02 -12.54
CA PRO A 77 9.93 -3.00 -11.52
C PRO A 77 10.51 -3.44 -10.18
N THR A 78 11.31 -2.58 -9.56
CA THR A 78 11.70 -2.73 -8.16
C THR A 78 10.72 -1.97 -7.29
N VAL A 79 10.06 -2.67 -6.38
CA VAL A 79 9.06 -2.09 -5.47
C VAL A 79 9.62 -2.03 -4.06
N MET A 80 9.50 -0.86 -3.43
CA MET A 80 9.95 -0.64 -2.07
C MET A 80 8.80 -0.08 -1.22
N ASP A 81 8.48 -0.73 -0.11
CA ASP A 81 7.56 -0.21 0.90
C ASP A 81 8.37 0.54 1.97
N ILE A 82 8.14 1.86 2.07
CA ILE A 82 8.77 2.70 3.09
C ILE A 82 7.71 3.12 4.10
N LYS A 83 7.83 2.64 5.33
CA LYS A 83 6.95 3.05 6.42
C LYS A 83 7.59 4.21 7.17
N VAL A 84 7.01 5.40 7.03
CA VAL A 84 7.45 6.63 7.66
C VAL A 84 6.81 6.80 9.04
N GLY A 85 7.59 7.28 10.00
CA GLY A 85 7.17 7.54 11.38
C GLY A 85 7.80 6.60 12.40
N LYS A 86 7.95 7.10 13.62
CA LYS A 86 8.47 6.32 14.74
C LYS A 86 7.44 5.34 15.29
N GLN A 87 6.16 5.70 15.22
CA GLN A 87 5.05 4.84 15.64
C GLN A 87 4.49 4.07 14.44
N THR A 88 4.46 2.75 14.53
CA THR A 88 4.03 1.86 13.46
C THR A 88 2.72 1.12 13.78
N TRP A 89 2.01 1.57 14.80
CA TRP A 89 0.72 1.02 15.21
C TRP A 89 -0.35 2.10 15.30
N GLY A 90 -1.61 1.72 15.05
CA GLY A 90 -2.76 2.62 15.17
C GLY A 90 -3.30 2.74 16.60
N PRO A 91 -4.25 3.65 16.83
CA PRO A 91 -4.85 3.88 18.14
C PRO A 91 -5.58 2.65 18.70
N ASP A 92 -6.06 1.80 17.82
CA ASP A 92 -6.78 0.55 18.11
C ASP A 92 -5.86 -0.68 18.26
N ALA A 93 -4.55 -0.49 18.34
CA ALA A 93 -3.62 -1.59 18.54
C ALA A 93 -3.63 -2.09 19.98
N THR A 94 -3.64 -3.43 20.13
CA THR A 94 -3.49 -4.07 21.45
C THR A 94 -2.11 -3.78 22.04
N GLU A 95 -1.97 -3.84 23.37
CA GLU A 95 -0.67 -3.63 24.04
C GLU A 95 0.39 -4.61 23.54
N ALA A 96 0.05 -5.89 23.37
CA ALA A 96 0.96 -6.88 22.80
C ALA A 96 1.48 -6.47 21.42
N LYS A 97 0.61 -5.90 20.57
CA LYS A 97 1.00 -5.39 19.26
C LYS A 97 1.90 -4.16 19.35
N LYS A 98 1.62 -3.24 20.26
CA LYS A 98 2.44 -2.05 20.49
C LYS A 98 3.86 -2.43 20.91
N VAL A 99 3.98 -3.33 21.89
CA VAL A 99 5.29 -3.86 22.37
C VAL A 99 6.03 -4.56 21.23
N GLY A 100 5.37 -5.47 20.51
CA GLY A 100 5.98 -6.17 19.37
C GLY A 100 6.41 -5.24 18.22
N GLU A 101 5.68 -4.18 17.93
CA GLU A 101 6.07 -3.19 16.93
C GLU A 101 7.15 -2.23 17.43
N ALA A 102 7.16 -1.90 18.73
CA ALA A 102 8.19 -1.05 19.32
C ALA A 102 9.58 -1.69 19.26
N SER A 103 9.66 -3.01 19.46
CA SER A 103 10.94 -3.76 19.43
C SER A 103 11.49 -3.98 18.01
N LYS A 104 10.66 -3.81 16.97
CA LYS A 104 11.10 -4.01 15.59
C LYS A 104 11.84 -2.78 15.05
N TYR A 105 12.91 -3.03 14.31
CA TYR A 105 13.64 -2.00 13.54
C TYR A 105 14.16 -0.83 14.40
N VAL A 106 14.59 -1.10 15.64
CA VAL A 106 15.08 -0.07 16.57
C VAL A 106 16.26 0.71 15.98
N GLY A 107 17.16 0.03 15.26
CA GLY A 107 18.33 0.65 14.62
C GLY A 107 18.03 1.61 13.47
N THR A 108 16.85 1.53 12.85
CA THR A 108 16.47 2.40 11.74
C THR A 108 15.29 3.30 12.08
N LYS A 109 14.23 2.73 12.62
CA LYS A 109 13.01 3.47 12.96
C LYS A 109 13.23 4.55 14.00
N GLY A 110 14.03 4.27 15.04
CA GLY A 110 14.36 5.21 16.12
C GLY A 110 15.12 6.43 15.61
N PRO A 111 16.33 6.25 15.08
CA PRO A 111 17.19 7.36 14.62
C PRO A 111 16.63 8.10 13.41
N TYR A 112 16.14 7.37 12.40
CA TYR A 112 15.79 7.95 11.10
C TYR A 112 14.30 8.24 10.91
N GLY A 113 13.43 7.72 11.77
CA GLY A 113 11.99 7.94 11.66
C GLY A 113 11.33 7.21 10.49
N PHE A 114 11.98 6.21 9.89
CA PHE A 114 11.40 5.37 8.85
C PHE A 114 11.97 3.94 8.90
N ARG A 115 11.30 3.03 8.20
CA ARG A 115 11.81 1.68 7.93
C ARG A 115 11.52 1.26 6.50
N LEU A 116 12.40 0.47 5.94
CA LEU A 116 12.22 -0.18 4.65
C LEU A 116 11.63 -1.57 4.87
N VAL A 117 10.63 -1.92 4.07
CA VAL A 117 10.08 -3.26 3.97
C VAL A 117 10.27 -3.70 2.52
N PHE A 118 11.17 -4.64 2.31
CA PHE A 118 11.41 -5.18 0.97
C PHE A 118 10.45 -6.33 0.70
N ASP A 119 9.75 -6.30 -0.42
CA ASP A 119 9.12 -7.48 -0.96
C ASP A 119 10.17 -8.25 -1.78
N ARG A 120 10.45 -9.48 -1.34
CA ARG A 120 11.52 -10.33 -1.92
C ARG A 120 11.18 -10.89 -3.30
N GLN A 121 9.99 -10.71 -3.81
CA GLN A 121 9.55 -11.44 -5.00
C GLN A 121 10.27 -11.03 -6.29
N ASN A 122 10.95 -9.87 -6.32
CA ASN A 122 11.63 -9.38 -7.52
C ASN A 122 13.11 -9.01 -7.30
N PHE A 123 13.74 -9.48 -6.22
CA PHE A 123 15.15 -9.22 -6.01
C PHE A 123 16.01 -10.21 -6.82
N MET A 124 16.55 -9.76 -7.94
CA MET A 124 17.53 -10.51 -8.71
C MET A 124 18.86 -10.65 -7.93
N PRO A 125 19.47 -11.85 -7.85
CA PRO A 125 20.71 -12.06 -7.09
C PRO A 125 21.98 -11.56 -7.76
N SER A 126 21.90 -10.90 -8.92
CA SER A 126 23.05 -10.28 -9.58
C SER A 126 22.93 -8.77 -9.53
N LEU A 127 23.68 -8.14 -8.62
CA LEU A 127 23.90 -6.71 -8.58
C LEU A 127 24.68 -6.26 -9.82
N ASP A 128 23.99 -6.00 -10.90
CA ASP A 128 24.48 -5.10 -11.92
C ASP A 128 23.95 -3.69 -11.58
N LEU A 129 24.84 -2.80 -11.16
CA LEU A 129 24.52 -1.43 -10.69
C LEU A 129 24.09 -0.48 -11.82
N SER A 130 23.68 -1.01 -12.97
CA SER A 130 23.08 -0.26 -14.07
C SER A 130 21.56 -0.09 -13.93
N ILE A 131 21.01 -0.17 -12.72
CA ILE A 131 19.57 0.01 -12.48
C ILE A 131 19.20 1.49 -12.70
N ASN A 132 18.69 1.77 -13.87
CA ASN A 132 18.33 3.14 -14.29
C ASN A 132 16.98 3.64 -13.77
N TYR A 133 16.19 2.84 -13.04
CA TYR A 133 14.88 3.28 -12.56
C TYR A 133 14.51 2.63 -11.21
N ILE A 134 14.52 3.42 -10.17
CA ILE A 134 13.92 3.08 -8.87
C ILE A 134 12.57 3.78 -8.82
N SER A 135 11.48 3.03 -8.94
CA SER A 135 10.14 3.57 -8.67
C SER A 135 9.88 3.52 -7.18
N PHE A 136 9.82 4.68 -6.53
CA PHE A 136 9.47 4.79 -5.12
C PHE A 136 7.96 4.75 -4.96
N ILE A 137 7.46 3.71 -4.32
CA ILE A 137 6.07 3.66 -3.86
C ILE A 137 6.09 3.99 -2.37
N CYS A 138 5.79 5.24 -2.03
CA CYS A 138 5.56 5.63 -0.65
C CYS A 138 4.12 5.26 -0.27
N PHE A 139 3.91 4.14 0.39
CA PHE A 139 2.69 3.96 1.15
C PHE A 139 2.81 4.77 2.44
N PHE A 140 2.14 5.91 2.48
CA PHE A 140 1.94 6.61 3.74
C PHE A 140 1.06 5.73 4.62
N SER A 141 1.67 4.94 5.49
CA SER A 141 0.96 4.35 6.61
C SER A 141 0.82 5.43 7.70
N SER A 142 0.20 6.56 7.34
CA SER A 142 -0.28 7.49 8.34
C SER A 142 -1.51 6.84 8.95
N LYS A 143 -1.32 6.27 10.10
CA LYS A 143 -2.44 5.88 10.95
C LYS A 143 -2.82 7.13 11.73
N PHE A 144 -3.71 7.93 11.14
CA PHE A 144 -4.48 8.92 11.87
C PHE A 144 -5.49 8.24 12.78
#